data_052e779eaaa327d1f5aeb6e29519342c
#
_entry.id   052e779eaaa327d1f5aeb6e29519342c
#
_cell.length_a   1.000
_cell.length_b   1.000
_cell.length_c   1.000
_cell.angle_alpha   90.00
_cell.angle_beta   90.00
_cell.angle_gamma   90.00
#
_symmetry.space_group_name_H-M   'P 1'
#
loop_
_entity.id
_entity.type
_entity.pdbx_description
1 polymer ?
#
loop_
_entity_poly.entity_id
_entity_poly.type
_entity_poly.pdbx_seq_one_letter_code
_entity_poly.pdbx_strand_id
1 'polypeptide(L)'
;MSRWGMRQAWASISLVAVAALLGGCALVVLGGAAAVGGGVVYTQLNQAEKTFEVEFARAEGATRQALEALEMTPIAREERRKAGLNEESLELITYARGMKIVINVDRVQPAGVKVRVDAQRGAIQRDKATATEILLKIDELLRPA
;
A
#
# COMPACT_ATOMS: atom_id res chain seq x y z
N MET A 1 -2.48 56.19 25.79
CA MET A 1 -2.30 54.74 25.57
C MET A 1 -3.16 54.33 24.38
N SER A 2 -2.50 54.05 23.27
CA SER A 2 -3.09 54.08 21.93
C SER A 2 -3.83 52.78 21.61
N ARG A 3 -5.10 52.93 21.25
CA ARG A 3 -6.01 51.85 20.79
C ARG A 3 -5.54 51.19 19.46
N TRP A 4 -4.40 51.56 18.94
CA TRP A 4 -3.84 51.06 17.67
C TRP A 4 -3.09 49.74 17.81
N GLY A 5 -2.48 49.44 18.96
CA GLY A 5 -1.73 48.20 19.16
C GLY A 5 -2.59 46.94 19.23
N MET A 6 -3.83 47.06 19.67
CA MET A 6 -4.71 45.92 19.88
C MET A 6 -5.33 45.39 18.58
N ARG A 7 -5.49 46.23 17.57
CA ARG A 7 -6.06 45.83 16.26
C ARG A 7 -5.05 45.07 15.39
N GLN A 8 -3.75 45.37 15.53
CA GLN A 8 -2.68 44.66 14.81
C GLN A 8 -2.42 43.26 15.37
N ALA A 9 -2.56 43.07 16.67
CA ALA A 9 -2.39 41.77 17.30
C ALA A 9 -3.45 40.72 16.83
N TRP A 10 -4.68 41.19 16.64
CA TRP A 10 -5.77 40.31 16.19
C TRP A 10 -5.65 39.93 14.71
N ALA A 11 -5.14 40.79 13.86
CA ALA A 11 -4.91 40.52 12.45
C ALA A 11 -3.81 39.45 12.25
N SER A 12 -2.77 39.47 13.09
CA SER A 12 -1.67 38.50 13.02
C SER A 12 -2.08 37.08 13.45
N ILE A 13 -2.96 36.98 14.46
CA ILE A 13 -3.46 35.69 14.96
C ILE A 13 -4.38 35.02 13.93
N SER A 14 -5.19 35.81 13.23
CA SER A 14 -6.09 35.27 12.18
C SER A 14 -5.33 34.76 10.98
N LEU A 15 -4.22 35.36 10.60
CA LEU A 15 -3.41 34.92 9.46
C LEU A 15 -2.70 33.57 9.72
N VAL A 16 -2.22 33.36 10.95
CA VAL A 16 -1.55 32.13 11.34
C VAL A 16 -2.55 30.94 11.41
N ALA A 17 -3.78 31.21 11.86
CA ALA A 17 -4.81 30.18 11.93
C ALA A 17 -5.27 29.68 10.55
N VAL A 18 -5.35 30.57 9.55
CA VAL A 18 -5.71 30.21 8.17
C VAL A 18 -4.58 29.43 7.48
N ALA A 19 -3.32 29.78 7.74
CA ALA A 19 -2.18 29.03 7.20
C ALA A 19 -2.10 27.59 7.73
N ALA A 20 -2.49 27.37 8.99
CA ALA A 20 -2.51 26.03 9.59
C ALA A 20 -3.61 25.12 9.00
N LEU A 21 -4.72 25.68 8.52
CA LEU A 21 -5.81 24.92 7.90
C LEU A 21 -5.52 24.54 6.43
N LEU A 22 -4.69 25.31 5.74
CA LEU A 22 -4.31 25.04 4.34
C LEU A 22 -3.08 24.12 4.23
N GLY A 23 -2.25 24.03 5.28
CA GLY A 23 -1.06 23.18 5.31
C GLY A 23 -1.34 21.69 5.60
N GLY A 24 -2.54 21.36 6.07
CA GLY A 24 -2.88 19.99 6.50
C GLY A 24 -3.11 18.98 5.39
N CYS A 25 -3.39 19.40 4.17
CA CYS A 25 -3.74 18.48 3.07
C CYS A 25 -2.59 18.21 2.09
N ALA A 26 -1.51 18.98 2.10
CA ALA A 26 -0.43 18.84 1.11
C ALA A 26 0.64 17.80 1.51
N LEU A 27 0.70 17.38 2.77
CA LEU A 27 1.68 16.40 3.26
C LEU A 27 1.30 14.94 3.04
N VAL A 28 0.06 14.66 2.62
CA VAL A 28 -0.43 13.28 2.40
C VAL A 28 -0.06 12.74 1.02
N VAL A 29 0.30 13.59 0.06
CA VAL A 29 0.51 13.19 -1.34
C VAL A 29 1.98 12.93 -1.70
N LEU A 30 2.95 13.44 -0.93
CA LEU A 30 4.38 13.30 -1.24
C LEU A 30 5.18 12.43 -0.27
N GLY A 31 4.55 11.91 0.77
CA GLY A 31 5.17 11.05 1.76
C GLY A 31 4.68 9.61 1.65
N GLY A 32 5.09 8.89 0.64
CA GLY A 32 5.00 7.42 0.61
C GLY A 32 5.99 6.80 1.60
N ALA A 33 5.96 7.25 2.87
CA ALA A 33 6.79 6.68 3.91
C ALA A 33 6.00 6.64 5.21
N ALA A 34 5.80 5.42 5.72
CA ALA A 34 5.53 5.09 7.11
C ALA A 34 4.30 5.74 7.74
N ALA A 35 3.10 5.43 7.26
CA ALA A 35 2.01 5.27 8.20
C ALA A 35 2.18 3.87 8.83
N VAL A 36 2.82 3.81 9.98
CA VAL A 36 2.70 2.71 10.92
C VAL A 36 1.23 2.67 11.34
N GLY A 37 0.44 1.93 10.59
CA GLY A 37 -1.01 1.92 10.72
C GLY A 37 -1.67 1.62 9.37
N GLY A 38 -1.18 0.66 8.73
CA GLY A 38 -1.76 -0.36 7.86
C GLY A 38 -2.85 -0.01 6.86
N GLY A 39 -2.86 1.16 6.21
CA GLY A 39 -3.77 1.43 5.10
C GLY A 39 -3.30 0.83 3.77
N VAL A 40 -4.22 0.32 2.98
CA VAL A 40 -3.95 -0.02 1.58
C VAL A 40 -3.77 1.27 0.79
N VAL A 41 -2.61 1.41 0.11
CA VAL A 41 -2.34 2.55 -0.77
C VAL A 41 -2.63 2.13 -2.21
N TYR A 42 -3.30 2.99 -2.95
CA TYR A 42 -3.49 2.79 -4.39
C TYR A 42 -2.45 3.57 -5.16
N THR A 43 -1.74 2.89 -6.04
CA THR A 43 -0.85 3.57 -6.99
C THR A 43 -1.65 4.29 -8.07
N GLN A 44 -1.01 5.21 -8.79
CA GLN A 44 -1.62 5.88 -9.96
C GLN A 44 -2.08 4.88 -11.04
N LEU A 45 -1.51 3.68 -11.04
CA LEU A 45 -1.87 2.59 -11.94
C LEU A 45 -3.04 1.73 -11.44
N ASN A 46 -3.76 2.16 -10.40
CA ASN A 46 -4.87 1.40 -9.81
C ASN A 46 -4.48 0.02 -9.22
N GLN A 47 -3.23 -0.16 -8.86
CA GLN A 47 -2.72 -1.31 -8.13
C GLN A 47 -2.92 -1.09 -6.63
N ALA A 48 -3.29 -2.13 -5.91
CA ALA A 48 -3.30 -2.10 -4.45
C ALA A 48 -1.92 -2.50 -3.93
N GLU A 49 -1.34 -1.70 -3.04
CA GLU A 49 -0.07 -2.05 -2.40
C GLU A 49 -0.09 -1.77 -0.90
N LYS A 50 0.69 -2.56 -0.16
CA LYS A 50 0.90 -2.38 1.27
C LYS A 50 2.28 -2.91 1.65
N THR A 51 2.92 -2.22 2.58
CA THR A 51 4.18 -2.67 3.20
C THR A 51 3.87 -3.28 4.57
N PHE A 52 4.46 -4.43 4.84
CA PHE A 52 4.33 -5.18 6.08
C PHE A 52 5.69 -5.30 6.75
N GLU A 53 5.75 -5.09 8.06
CA GLU A 53 6.95 -5.28 8.87
C GLU A 53 7.09 -6.75 9.30
N VAL A 54 7.31 -7.62 8.31
CA VAL A 54 7.43 -9.07 8.51
C VAL A 54 8.58 -9.62 7.67
N GLU A 55 9.02 -10.83 7.97
CA GLU A 55 9.98 -11.55 7.14
C GLU A 55 9.39 -11.96 5.79
N PHE A 56 10.24 -12.02 4.77
CA PHE A 56 9.85 -12.35 3.40
C PHE A 56 9.11 -13.70 3.30
N ALA A 57 9.64 -14.74 3.94
CA ALA A 57 9.03 -16.07 3.94
C ALA A 57 7.61 -16.08 4.55
N ARG A 58 7.38 -15.24 5.57
CA ARG A 58 6.06 -15.10 6.19
C ARG A 58 5.08 -14.39 5.25
N ALA A 59 5.51 -13.33 4.59
CA ALA A 59 4.70 -12.62 3.59
C ALA A 59 4.36 -13.51 2.38
N GLU A 60 5.33 -14.29 1.90
CA GLU A 60 5.11 -15.29 0.84
C GLU A 60 4.08 -16.32 1.27
N GLY A 61 4.24 -16.92 2.44
CA GLY A 61 3.30 -17.92 2.96
C GLY A 61 1.88 -17.37 3.09
N ALA A 62 1.73 -16.18 3.65
CA ALA A 62 0.44 -15.51 3.77
C ALA A 62 -0.19 -15.18 2.40
N THR A 63 0.63 -14.78 1.42
CA THR A 63 0.16 -14.51 0.05
C THR A 63 -0.41 -15.77 -0.59
N ARG A 64 0.27 -16.91 -0.48
CA ARG A 64 -0.20 -18.21 -1.00
C ARG A 64 -1.48 -18.66 -0.32
N GLN A 65 -1.54 -18.56 1.01
CA GLN A 65 -2.73 -18.91 1.79
C GLN A 65 -3.92 -17.99 1.45
N ALA A 66 -3.68 -16.70 1.22
CA ALA A 66 -4.73 -15.78 0.81
C ALA A 66 -5.33 -16.16 -0.55
N LEU A 67 -4.49 -16.51 -1.53
CA LEU A 67 -4.97 -16.97 -2.84
C LEU A 67 -5.77 -18.27 -2.72
N GLU A 68 -5.31 -19.20 -1.92
CA GLU A 68 -6.02 -20.45 -1.66
C GLU A 68 -7.37 -20.20 -1.00
N ALA A 69 -7.42 -19.38 0.05
CA ALA A 69 -8.64 -19.03 0.77
C ALA A 69 -9.68 -18.30 -0.11
N LEU A 70 -9.20 -17.58 -1.13
CA LEU A 70 -10.04 -16.86 -2.11
C LEU A 70 -10.36 -17.70 -3.37
N GLU A 71 -9.97 -19.00 -3.38
CA GLU A 71 -10.16 -19.90 -4.51
C GLU A 71 -9.52 -19.38 -5.81
N MET A 72 -8.36 -18.73 -5.69
CA MET A 72 -7.62 -18.16 -6.82
C MET A 72 -6.40 -19.00 -7.24
N THR A 73 -6.36 -20.25 -6.85
CA THR A 73 -5.36 -21.24 -7.27
C THR A 73 -5.91 -22.12 -8.41
N PRO A 74 -5.06 -22.70 -9.26
CA PRO A 74 -3.60 -22.77 -9.19
C PRO A 74 -2.91 -21.49 -9.69
N ILE A 75 -1.65 -21.30 -9.27
CA ILE A 75 -0.77 -20.25 -9.79
C ILE A 75 -0.32 -20.66 -11.19
N ALA A 76 -0.57 -19.81 -12.17
CA ALA A 76 -0.23 -20.10 -13.57
C ALA A 76 1.28 -19.93 -13.83
N ARG A 77 1.93 -19.01 -13.12
CA ARG A 77 3.37 -18.75 -13.23
C ARG A 77 3.90 -18.21 -11.91
N GLU A 78 5.12 -18.64 -11.60
CA GLU A 78 5.90 -18.09 -10.48
C GLU A 78 7.29 -17.70 -10.99
N GLU A 79 7.78 -16.54 -10.58
CA GLU A 79 9.14 -16.09 -10.83
C GLU A 79 9.72 -15.53 -9.54
N ARG A 80 10.86 -16.10 -9.13
CA ARG A 80 11.61 -15.65 -7.94
C ARG A 80 12.94 -15.09 -8.37
N ARG A 81 13.29 -13.91 -7.84
CA ARG A 81 14.59 -13.27 -8.06
C ARG A 81 15.29 -13.03 -6.73
N LYS A 82 16.58 -13.32 -6.73
CA LYS A 82 17.51 -12.97 -5.63
C LYS A 82 18.70 -12.29 -6.26
N ALA A 83 18.80 -10.97 -6.14
CA ALA A 83 19.90 -10.18 -6.68
C ALA A 83 21.00 -9.91 -5.63
N GLY A 84 20.79 -10.32 -4.36
CA GLY A 84 21.73 -10.16 -3.26
C GLY A 84 21.11 -10.64 -1.93
N LEU A 85 21.81 -10.45 -0.83
CA LEU A 85 21.32 -10.85 0.50
C LEU A 85 20.05 -10.11 0.93
N ASN A 86 19.79 -8.94 0.35
CA ASN A 86 18.71 -8.04 0.72
C ASN A 86 17.71 -7.74 -0.43
N GLU A 87 17.93 -8.33 -1.60
CA GLU A 87 17.09 -8.12 -2.78
C GLU A 87 16.40 -9.43 -3.16
N GLU A 88 15.33 -9.73 -2.46
CA GLU A 88 14.49 -10.89 -2.74
C GLU A 88 13.14 -10.42 -3.23
N SER A 89 12.71 -10.92 -4.38
CA SER A 89 11.39 -10.66 -4.94
C SER A 89 10.74 -11.93 -5.46
N LEU A 90 9.42 -11.97 -5.40
CA LEU A 90 8.60 -13.06 -5.90
C LEU A 90 7.44 -12.48 -6.71
N GLU A 91 7.29 -12.91 -7.95
CA GLU A 91 6.12 -12.62 -8.78
C GLU A 91 5.26 -13.87 -8.89
N LEU A 92 4.00 -13.76 -8.55
CA LEU A 92 2.99 -14.80 -8.72
C LEU A 92 1.97 -14.32 -9.73
N ILE A 93 1.67 -15.16 -10.72
CA ILE A 93 0.64 -14.88 -11.73
C ILE A 93 -0.41 -16.00 -11.66
N THR A 94 -1.66 -15.62 -11.46
CA THR A 94 -2.79 -16.53 -11.50
C THR A 94 -3.92 -15.99 -12.37
N TYR A 95 -4.80 -16.86 -12.82
CA TYR A 95 -6.00 -16.51 -13.54
C TYR A 95 -7.20 -16.99 -12.74
N ALA A 96 -8.03 -16.05 -12.30
CA ALA A 96 -9.22 -16.34 -11.54
C ALA A 96 -10.33 -15.34 -11.87
N ARG A 97 -11.59 -15.74 -11.80
CA ARG A 97 -12.76 -14.89 -12.03
C ARG A 97 -12.71 -14.15 -13.39
N GLY A 98 -12.08 -14.74 -14.42
CA GLY A 98 -11.91 -14.10 -15.72
C GLY A 98 -10.88 -12.95 -15.75
N MET A 99 -10.01 -12.88 -14.76
CA MET A 99 -8.96 -11.86 -14.62
C MET A 99 -7.58 -12.50 -14.56
N LYS A 100 -6.58 -11.76 -15.07
CA LYS A 100 -5.17 -12.00 -14.78
C LYS A 100 -4.82 -11.25 -13.51
N ILE A 101 -4.28 -11.96 -12.53
CA ILE A 101 -3.86 -11.40 -11.25
C ILE A 101 -2.35 -11.56 -11.13
N VAL A 102 -1.66 -10.44 -10.95
CA VAL A 102 -0.21 -10.39 -10.74
C VAL A 102 0.05 -9.89 -9.33
N ILE A 103 0.82 -10.65 -8.56
CA ILE A 103 1.18 -10.29 -7.20
C ILE A 103 2.69 -10.24 -7.12
N ASN A 104 3.23 -9.09 -6.75
CA ASN A 104 4.64 -8.90 -6.49
C ASN A 104 4.85 -8.79 -4.99
N VAL A 105 5.76 -9.60 -4.47
CA VAL A 105 6.22 -9.60 -3.09
C VAL A 105 7.68 -9.21 -3.12
N ASP A 106 8.02 -8.03 -2.63
CA ASP A 106 9.36 -7.45 -2.72
C ASP A 106 9.88 -7.15 -1.32
N ARG A 107 11.10 -7.61 -1.01
CA ARG A 107 11.80 -7.20 0.21
C ARG A 107 12.18 -5.72 0.11
N VAL A 108 11.87 -4.94 1.15
CA VAL A 108 12.20 -3.51 1.23
C VAL A 108 13.07 -3.22 2.45
N GLN A 109 14.05 -2.34 2.27
CA GLN A 109 14.95 -1.91 3.36
C GLN A 109 14.28 -0.81 4.22
N PRO A 110 14.63 -0.69 5.52
CA PRO A 110 15.59 -1.50 6.29
C PRO A 110 14.99 -2.83 6.78
N ALA A 111 13.69 -2.95 6.93
CA ALA A 111 13.04 -4.19 7.34
C ALA A 111 11.57 -4.15 6.90
N GLY A 112 11.18 -5.10 6.06
CA GLY A 112 9.80 -5.21 5.63
C GLY A 112 9.65 -5.87 4.27
N VAL A 113 8.40 -6.05 3.90
CA VAL A 113 8.01 -6.63 2.61
C VAL A 113 6.87 -5.80 2.03
N LYS A 114 7.04 -5.34 0.80
CA LYS A 114 6.00 -4.70 0.04
C LYS A 114 5.27 -5.74 -0.79
N VAL A 115 3.96 -5.81 -0.63
CA VAL A 115 3.08 -6.62 -1.47
C VAL A 115 2.27 -5.70 -2.36
N ARG A 116 2.34 -5.94 -3.67
CA ARG A 116 1.57 -5.22 -4.68
C ARG A 116 0.71 -6.21 -5.45
N VAL A 117 -0.56 -5.87 -5.61
CA VAL A 117 -1.54 -6.68 -6.32
C VAL A 117 -2.12 -5.89 -7.49
N ASP A 118 -2.08 -6.47 -8.67
CA ASP A 118 -2.69 -5.96 -9.90
C ASP A 118 -3.66 -7.00 -10.46
N ALA A 119 -4.94 -6.70 -10.45
CA ALA A 119 -5.99 -7.54 -11.02
C ALA A 119 -6.51 -6.90 -12.30
N GLN A 120 -6.37 -7.59 -13.44
CA GLN A 120 -6.68 -7.07 -14.77
C GLN A 120 -7.73 -7.93 -15.48
N ARG A 121 -8.78 -7.30 -15.96
CA ARG A 121 -9.77 -7.91 -16.85
C ARG A 121 -9.54 -7.40 -18.28
N GLY A 122 -9.05 -8.28 -19.15
CA GLY A 122 -8.63 -7.88 -20.50
C GLY A 122 -7.39 -6.98 -20.48
N ALA A 123 -7.20 -6.18 -21.52
CA ALA A 123 -5.97 -5.40 -21.71
C ALA A 123 -5.96 -4.05 -20.93
N ILE A 124 -7.10 -3.52 -20.57
CA ILE A 124 -7.21 -2.13 -20.10
C ILE A 124 -7.89 -1.99 -18.74
N GLN A 125 -8.84 -2.88 -18.43
CA GLN A 125 -9.66 -2.73 -17.21
C GLN A 125 -8.96 -3.35 -16.00
N ARG A 126 -8.69 -2.54 -14.98
CA ARG A 126 -8.16 -2.98 -13.68
C ARG A 126 -9.26 -3.05 -12.64
N ASP A 127 -9.27 -4.13 -11.89
CA ASP A 127 -10.23 -4.38 -10.82
C ASP A 127 -9.62 -4.10 -9.45
N LYS A 128 -9.85 -2.89 -8.96
CA LYS A 128 -9.39 -2.46 -7.65
C LYS A 128 -10.00 -3.28 -6.51
N ALA A 129 -11.25 -3.69 -6.65
CA ALA A 129 -11.96 -4.40 -5.60
C ALA A 129 -11.31 -5.75 -5.34
N THR A 130 -11.04 -6.51 -6.40
CA THR A 130 -10.33 -7.80 -6.28
C THR A 130 -8.90 -7.62 -5.77
N ALA A 131 -8.16 -6.61 -6.26
CA ALA A 131 -6.81 -6.35 -5.77
C ALA A 131 -6.79 -6.01 -4.27
N THR A 132 -7.78 -5.23 -3.81
CA THR A 132 -7.93 -4.88 -2.39
C THR A 132 -8.35 -6.09 -1.55
N GLU A 133 -9.28 -6.91 -2.02
CA GLU A 133 -9.74 -8.14 -1.35
C GLU A 133 -8.55 -9.06 -1.05
N ILE A 134 -7.69 -9.29 -2.04
CA ILE A 134 -6.49 -10.12 -1.88
C ILE A 134 -5.56 -9.52 -0.83
N LEU A 135 -5.28 -8.21 -0.92
CA LEU A 135 -4.35 -7.54 -0.01
C LEU A 135 -4.87 -7.51 1.43
N LEU A 136 -6.19 -7.32 1.63
CA LEU A 136 -6.82 -7.39 2.95
C LEU A 136 -6.77 -8.80 3.53
N LYS A 137 -6.90 -9.84 2.69
CA LYS A 137 -6.77 -11.23 3.15
C LYS A 137 -5.34 -11.55 3.57
N ILE A 138 -4.35 -11.07 2.85
CA ILE A 138 -2.94 -11.16 3.25
C ILE A 138 -2.71 -10.45 4.59
N ASP A 139 -3.25 -9.25 4.75
CA ASP A 139 -3.15 -8.48 5.99
C ASP A 139 -3.77 -9.22 7.19
N GLU A 140 -4.93 -9.83 7.00
CA GLU A 140 -5.59 -10.64 8.02
C GLU A 140 -4.70 -11.80 8.49
N LEU A 141 -4.08 -12.52 7.53
CA LEU A 141 -3.20 -13.66 7.82
C LEU A 141 -1.85 -13.26 8.46
N LEU A 142 -1.42 -12.01 8.26
CA LEU A 142 -0.18 -11.50 8.84
C LEU A 142 -0.37 -10.89 10.23
N ARG A 143 -1.59 -10.64 10.68
CA ARG A 143 -1.83 -10.12 12.03
C ARG A 143 -1.39 -11.14 13.08
N PRO A 144 -0.75 -10.70 14.15
CA PRO A 144 -0.53 -11.56 15.30
C PRO A 144 -1.88 -11.98 15.90
N ALA A 145 -1.96 -13.25 16.30
CA ALA A 145 -3.11 -13.77 17.04
C ALA A 145 -3.16 -13.17 18.46
#